data_365aafd87a573ab463e62ce97c176fc5
#
_entry.id   365aafd87a573ab463e62ce97c176fc5
#
_cell.length_a   1.000
_cell.length_b   1.000
_cell.length_c   1.000
_cell.angle_alpha   90.00
_cell.angle_beta   90.00
_cell.angle_gamma   90.00
#
_symmetry.space_group_name_H-M   'P 1'
#
loop_
_entity.id
_entity.type
_entity.pdbx_description
1 polymer ?
#
loop_
_entity_poly.entity_id
_entity_poly.type
_entity_poly.pdbx_seq_one_letter_code
_entity_poly.pdbx_strand_id
1 'polypeptide(L)'
;SGGRDSTYVLHFLKKELGLNPIAFTYDWGMVTDLARRNIARVCGKLGIENIIVAADIRQKRRYIMKNVLAWLRTPSLGMVPLFMAGDKQFFYYTQKIKEQTGISLNIWGINRLENTDFKSGFAGVSPNFRKEDIYYLDNKQKLLLLYYIGLNMLRTPEYINDSILD
;
A
#
# COMPACT_ATOMS: atom_id res chain seq x y z
N SER A 1 1.30 -10.31 2.00
CA SER A 1 0.69 -10.21 0.65
C SER A 1 0.59 -11.56 -0.08
N GLY A 2 1.32 -12.61 0.34
CA GLY A 2 1.40 -13.89 -0.36
C GLY A 2 2.23 -13.85 -1.66
N GLY A 3 2.90 -12.75 -1.91
CA GLY A 3 3.84 -12.58 -3.00
C GLY A 3 5.23 -13.14 -2.69
N ARG A 4 6.10 -13.18 -3.69
CA ARG A 4 7.46 -13.76 -3.59
C ARG A 4 8.29 -13.11 -2.49
N ASP A 5 8.40 -11.79 -2.49
CA ASP A 5 9.33 -11.07 -1.61
C ASP A 5 8.89 -11.13 -0.15
N SER A 6 7.61 -10.92 0.13
CA SER A 6 7.08 -11.06 1.49
C SER A 6 7.19 -12.49 2.02
N THR A 7 7.05 -13.49 1.16
CA THR A 7 7.23 -14.91 1.51
C THR A 7 8.69 -15.23 1.82
N TYR A 8 9.62 -14.70 1.00
CA TYR A 8 11.04 -14.87 1.23
C TYR A 8 11.49 -14.24 2.56
N VAL A 9 11.08 -13.00 2.82
CA VAL A 9 11.41 -12.32 4.08
C VAL A 9 10.87 -13.10 5.28
N LEU A 10 9.64 -13.59 5.20
CA LEU A 10 9.05 -14.38 6.28
C LEU A 10 9.83 -15.70 6.54
N HIS A 11 10.22 -16.38 5.45
CA HIS A 11 11.09 -17.57 5.52
C HIS A 11 12.43 -17.25 6.17
N PHE A 12 13.09 -16.19 5.72
CA PHE A 12 14.39 -15.75 6.22
C PHE A 12 14.33 -15.44 7.72
N LEU A 13 13.35 -14.67 8.17
CA LEU A 13 13.16 -14.36 9.58
C LEU A 13 12.98 -15.62 10.43
N LYS A 14 12.17 -16.58 9.96
CA LYS A 14 11.86 -17.78 10.72
C LYS A 14 12.96 -18.83 10.68
N LYS A 15 13.54 -19.08 9.50
CA LYS A 15 14.47 -20.21 9.31
C LYS A 15 15.93 -19.83 9.45
N GLU A 16 16.32 -18.65 8.94
CA GLU A 16 17.73 -18.23 9.00
C GLU A 16 18.04 -17.46 10.30
N LEU A 17 17.15 -16.59 10.73
CA LEU A 17 17.36 -15.80 11.94
C LEU A 17 16.73 -16.40 13.21
N GLY A 18 15.98 -17.50 13.10
CA GLY A 18 15.35 -18.17 14.24
C GLY A 18 14.31 -17.32 14.99
N LEU A 19 13.82 -16.23 14.38
CA LEU A 19 12.84 -15.35 14.98
C LEU A 19 11.44 -15.96 14.98
N ASN A 20 10.56 -15.42 15.82
CA ASN A 20 9.16 -15.84 15.86
C ASN A 20 8.24 -14.70 15.42
N PRO A 21 8.16 -14.39 14.11
CA PRO A 21 7.36 -13.30 13.60
C PRO A 21 5.87 -13.63 13.62
N ILE A 22 5.04 -12.58 13.73
CA ILE A 22 3.62 -12.62 13.40
C ILE A 22 3.47 -12.02 12.01
N ALA A 23 2.82 -12.75 11.10
CA ALA A 23 2.51 -12.24 9.77
C ALA A 23 1.24 -11.38 9.84
N PHE A 24 1.29 -10.20 9.23
CA PHE A 24 0.14 -9.33 9.10
C PHE A 24 -0.27 -9.18 7.64
N THR A 25 -1.54 -9.32 7.36
CA THR A 25 -2.13 -9.15 6.03
C THR A 25 -3.34 -8.23 6.10
N TYR A 26 -3.28 -7.11 5.38
CA TYR A 26 -4.43 -6.25 5.20
C TYR A 26 -5.19 -6.66 3.93
N ASP A 27 -6.44 -7.09 4.11
CA ASP A 27 -7.33 -7.43 3.00
C ASP A 27 -8.21 -6.24 2.64
N TRP A 28 -7.84 -5.56 1.58
CA TRP A 28 -8.57 -4.41 1.03
C TRP A 28 -9.67 -4.80 0.03
N GLY A 29 -10.01 -6.08 -0.04
CA GLY A 29 -11.09 -6.60 -0.86
C GLY A 29 -10.73 -6.93 -2.31
N MET A 30 -9.45 -6.79 -2.68
CA MET A 30 -8.92 -7.15 -4.01
C MET A 30 -7.88 -8.28 -3.93
N VAL A 31 -7.70 -8.87 -2.74
CA VAL A 31 -6.80 -10.01 -2.57
C VAL A 31 -7.42 -11.23 -3.25
N THR A 32 -6.68 -11.83 -4.17
CA THR A 32 -7.15 -13.00 -4.92
C THR A 32 -7.19 -14.26 -4.03
N ASP A 33 -8.03 -15.23 -4.39
CA ASP A 33 -8.08 -16.51 -3.68
C ASP A 33 -6.76 -17.28 -3.74
N LEU A 34 -6.01 -17.11 -4.81
CA LEU A 34 -4.67 -17.66 -4.93
C LEU A 34 -3.72 -17.05 -3.88
N ALA A 35 -3.75 -15.72 -3.72
CA ALA A 35 -2.95 -15.04 -2.72
C ALA A 35 -3.32 -15.49 -1.30
N ARG A 36 -4.61 -15.59 -0.97
CA ARG A 36 -5.07 -16.10 0.33
C ARG A 36 -4.60 -17.52 0.62
N ARG A 37 -4.70 -18.41 -0.38
CA ARG A 37 -4.18 -19.79 -0.26
C ARG A 37 -2.66 -19.83 -0.07
N ASN A 38 -1.92 -18.97 -0.77
CA ASN A 38 -0.48 -18.87 -0.62
C ASN A 38 -0.09 -18.37 0.79
N ILE A 39 -0.76 -17.36 1.30
CA ILE A 39 -0.55 -16.86 2.66
C ILE A 39 -0.77 -18.00 3.68
N ALA A 40 -1.92 -18.66 3.62
CA ALA A 40 -2.24 -19.74 4.54
C ALA A 40 -1.23 -20.89 4.45
N ARG A 41 -0.82 -21.28 3.24
CA ARG A 41 0.17 -22.34 3.02
C ARG A 41 1.54 -21.98 3.58
N VAL A 42 2.02 -20.76 3.33
CA VAL A 42 3.32 -20.30 3.81
C VAL A 42 3.33 -20.22 5.33
N CYS A 43 2.35 -19.55 5.91
CA CYS A 43 2.25 -19.41 7.37
C CYS A 43 2.11 -20.77 8.06
N GLY A 44 1.26 -21.67 7.53
CA GLY A 44 1.11 -23.02 8.05
C GLY A 44 2.40 -23.86 7.97
N LYS A 45 3.12 -23.81 6.83
CA LYS A 45 4.41 -24.52 6.69
C LYS A 45 5.51 -23.99 7.62
N LEU A 46 5.49 -22.72 7.93
CA LEU A 46 6.48 -22.09 8.80
C LEU A 46 6.07 -22.09 10.29
N GLY A 47 4.85 -22.51 10.60
CA GLY A 47 4.30 -22.42 11.95
C GLY A 47 4.23 -20.97 12.45
N ILE A 48 3.76 -20.07 11.60
CA ILE A 48 3.67 -18.64 11.88
C ILE A 48 2.21 -18.24 11.98
N GLU A 49 1.88 -17.49 13.03
CA GLU A 49 0.56 -16.87 13.18
C GLU A 49 0.35 -15.80 12.10
N ASN A 50 -0.85 -15.76 11.51
CA ASN A 50 -1.22 -14.77 10.51
C ASN A 50 -2.47 -14.01 10.94
N ILE A 51 -2.31 -12.72 11.18
CA ILE A 51 -3.41 -11.80 11.47
C ILE A 51 -3.89 -11.20 10.14
N ILE A 52 -5.15 -11.46 9.80
CA ILE A 52 -5.78 -10.88 8.61
C ILE A 52 -6.79 -9.82 9.08
N VAL A 53 -6.59 -8.59 8.66
CA VAL A 53 -7.54 -7.51 8.88
C VAL A 53 -8.27 -7.20 7.58
N ALA A 54 -9.57 -7.44 7.57
CA ALA A 54 -10.44 -7.04 6.47
C ALA A 54 -11.04 -5.67 6.82
N ALA A 55 -10.80 -4.69 5.94
CA ALA A 55 -11.51 -3.41 6.01
C ALA A 55 -12.98 -3.57 5.59
N ASP A 56 -13.77 -2.50 5.72
CA ASP A 56 -15.06 -2.44 5.04
C ASP A 56 -14.85 -2.48 3.51
N ILE A 57 -14.88 -3.70 2.98
CA ILE A 57 -14.63 -3.98 1.56
C ILE A 57 -15.63 -3.26 0.66
N ARG A 58 -16.88 -3.09 1.11
CA ARG A 58 -17.92 -2.40 0.33
C ARG A 58 -17.62 -0.92 0.22
N GLN A 59 -17.29 -0.28 1.34
CA GLN A 59 -16.90 1.13 1.38
C GLN A 59 -15.64 1.36 0.55
N LYS A 60 -14.64 0.50 0.69
CA LYS A 60 -13.39 0.57 -0.07
C LYS A 60 -13.60 0.47 -1.58
N ARG A 61 -14.38 -0.49 -2.03
CA ARG A 61 -14.74 -0.63 -3.46
C ARG A 61 -15.49 0.60 -3.98
N ARG A 62 -16.36 1.19 -3.15
CA ARG A 62 -17.08 2.42 -3.51
C ARG A 62 -16.11 3.59 -3.70
N TYR A 63 -15.13 3.74 -2.83
CA TYR A 63 -14.11 4.80 -2.95
C TYR A 63 -13.22 4.60 -4.18
N ILE A 64 -12.76 3.40 -4.42
CA ILE A 64 -12.01 3.07 -5.64
C ILE A 64 -12.83 3.41 -6.89
N MET A 65 -14.10 2.99 -6.92
CA MET A 65 -14.99 3.31 -8.05
C MET A 65 -15.16 4.82 -8.25
N LYS A 66 -15.37 5.58 -7.19
CA LYS A 66 -15.47 7.05 -7.25
C LYS A 66 -14.19 7.67 -7.81
N ASN A 67 -13.04 7.23 -7.34
CA ASN A 67 -11.74 7.70 -7.82
C ASN A 67 -11.51 7.36 -9.30
N VAL A 68 -11.89 6.16 -9.74
CA VAL A 68 -11.83 5.76 -11.17
C VAL A 68 -12.72 6.64 -12.02
N LEU A 69 -13.97 6.86 -11.61
CA LEU A 69 -14.93 7.70 -12.34
C LEU A 69 -14.45 9.16 -12.42
N ALA A 70 -13.89 9.68 -11.34
CA ALA A 70 -13.31 11.02 -11.31
C ALA A 70 -12.12 11.12 -12.27
N TRP A 71 -11.23 10.11 -12.28
CA TRP A 71 -10.11 10.05 -13.22
C TRP A 71 -10.56 9.97 -14.69
N LEU A 72 -11.58 9.17 -14.99
CA LEU A 72 -12.13 9.06 -16.35
C LEU A 72 -12.71 10.39 -16.86
N ARG A 73 -13.27 11.22 -15.96
CA ARG A 73 -13.78 12.56 -16.32
C ARG A 73 -12.66 13.57 -16.59
N THR A 74 -11.58 13.50 -15.82
CA THR A 74 -10.46 14.44 -15.94
C THR A 74 -9.15 13.70 -15.61
N PRO A 75 -8.57 12.96 -16.58
CA PRO A 75 -7.29 12.30 -16.39
C PRO A 75 -6.21 13.32 -16.04
N SER A 76 -5.67 13.26 -14.85
CA SER A 76 -4.63 14.17 -14.38
C SER A 76 -3.72 13.51 -13.37
N LEU A 77 -2.54 14.08 -13.16
CA LEU A 77 -1.58 13.64 -12.15
C LEU A 77 -2.15 13.65 -10.73
N GLY A 78 -3.08 14.57 -10.44
CA GLY A 78 -3.77 14.65 -9.16
C GLY A 78 -4.66 13.44 -8.84
N MET A 79 -4.91 12.57 -9.82
CA MET A 79 -5.66 11.32 -9.64
C MET A 79 -4.78 10.12 -9.34
N VAL A 80 -3.48 10.32 -9.23
CA VAL A 80 -2.55 9.28 -8.74
C VAL A 80 -2.98 8.70 -7.39
N PRO A 81 -3.56 9.45 -6.43
CA PRO A 81 -4.20 8.89 -5.24
C PRO A 81 -5.28 7.85 -5.50
N LEU A 82 -5.77 7.71 -6.74
CA LEU A 82 -6.65 6.63 -7.14
C LEU A 82 -6.11 5.26 -6.71
N PHE A 83 -4.82 5.03 -6.92
CA PHE A 83 -4.16 3.79 -6.58
C PHE A 83 -3.80 3.69 -5.09
N MET A 84 -3.95 4.77 -4.33
CA MET A 84 -3.65 4.83 -2.90
C MET A 84 -4.85 4.57 -2.00
N ALA A 85 -6.03 4.39 -2.55
CA ALA A 85 -7.25 4.16 -1.78
C ALA A 85 -7.20 2.87 -0.91
N GLY A 86 -6.07 2.48 -0.39
CA GLY A 86 -5.85 1.30 0.41
C GLY A 86 -4.58 1.34 1.23
N ASP A 87 -3.57 2.02 0.73
CA ASP A 87 -2.22 1.87 1.27
C ASP A 87 -2.05 2.53 2.64
N LYS A 88 -2.72 3.64 2.89
CA LYS A 88 -2.63 4.33 4.18
C LYS A 88 -3.28 3.54 5.32
N GLN A 89 -4.43 2.92 5.10
CA GLN A 89 -5.08 2.09 6.11
C GLN A 89 -4.23 0.88 6.52
N PHE A 90 -3.36 0.42 5.64
CA PHE A 90 -2.38 -0.59 5.98
C PHE A 90 -1.46 -0.14 7.13
N PHE A 91 -0.96 1.08 7.09
CA PHE A 91 -0.11 1.65 8.16
C PHE A 91 -0.88 1.80 9.47
N TYR A 92 -2.10 2.28 9.40
CA TYR A 92 -2.98 2.43 10.56
C TYR A 92 -3.21 1.08 11.28
N TYR A 93 -3.57 0.05 10.55
CA TYR A 93 -3.78 -1.27 11.15
C TYR A 93 -2.47 -1.92 11.63
N THR A 94 -1.36 -1.65 10.97
CA THR A 94 -0.04 -2.08 11.45
C THR A 94 0.25 -1.47 12.82
N GLN A 95 -0.01 -0.18 13.00
CA GLN A 95 0.19 0.48 14.28
C GLN A 95 -0.73 -0.11 15.37
N LYS A 96 -2.00 -0.34 15.06
CA LYS A 96 -2.93 -1.00 16.00
C LYS A 96 -2.47 -2.38 16.42
N ILE A 97 -1.97 -3.19 15.49
CA ILE A 97 -1.43 -4.52 15.82
C ILE A 97 -0.20 -4.41 16.72
N LYS A 98 0.69 -3.47 16.47
CA LYS A 98 1.83 -3.21 17.36
C LYS A 98 1.38 -2.89 18.79
N GLU A 99 0.38 -2.03 18.94
CA GLU A 99 -0.19 -1.68 20.25
C GLU A 99 -0.84 -2.90 20.94
N GLN A 100 -1.56 -3.72 20.21
CA GLN A 100 -2.24 -4.91 20.75
C GLN A 100 -1.29 -6.05 21.09
N THR A 101 -0.24 -6.24 20.30
CA THR A 101 0.72 -7.34 20.47
C THR A 101 1.93 -6.97 21.33
N GLY A 102 2.20 -5.69 21.54
CA GLY A 102 3.41 -5.19 22.18
C GLY A 102 4.68 -5.35 21.31
N ILE A 103 4.57 -5.81 20.07
CA ILE A 103 5.70 -6.01 19.17
C ILE A 103 6.05 -4.68 18.50
N SER A 104 7.20 -4.11 18.86
CA SER A 104 7.65 -2.82 18.33
C SER A 104 8.29 -2.91 16.95
N LEU A 105 8.95 -4.04 16.63
CA LEU A 105 9.66 -4.24 15.37
C LEU A 105 8.70 -4.56 14.23
N ASN A 106 8.74 -3.75 13.19
CA ASN A 106 7.94 -3.95 11.99
C ASN A 106 8.87 -4.17 10.79
N ILE A 107 8.71 -5.31 10.11
CA ILE A 107 9.56 -5.71 8.99
C ILE A 107 8.71 -5.80 7.72
N TRP A 108 9.15 -5.10 6.70
CA TRP A 108 8.47 -5.01 5.42
C TRP A 108 9.16 -5.90 4.38
N GLY A 109 8.41 -6.80 3.78
CA GLY A 109 8.88 -7.59 2.65
C GLY A 109 8.76 -6.79 1.35
N ILE A 110 9.49 -5.69 1.25
CA ILE A 110 9.51 -4.80 0.10
C ILE A 110 10.89 -4.86 -0.55
N ASN A 111 10.91 -5.04 -1.87
CA ASN A 111 12.13 -4.88 -2.62
C ASN A 111 12.38 -3.39 -2.87
N ARG A 112 13.61 -2.92 -2.61
CA ARG A 112 14.00 -1.53 -2.83
C ARG A 112 13.79 -1.10 -4.30
N LEU A 113 13.93 -2.01 -5.26
CA LEU A 113 13.69 -1.74 -6.67
C LEU A 113 12.20 -1.65 -7.03
N GLU A 114 11.34 -2.25 -6.22
CA GLU A 114 9.88 -2.18 -6.35
C GLU A 114 9.27 -1.01 -5.56
N ASN A 115 10.07 -0.33 -4.75
CA ASN A 115 9.67 0.94 -4.13
C ASN A 115 9.60 2.02 -5.23
N THR A 116 8.94 1.64 -6.31
CA THR A 116 8.54 2.53 -7.36
C THR A 116 7.46 3.40 -6.77
N ASP A 117 7.79 4.62 -6.55
CA ASP A 117 6.77 5.62 -6.39
C ASP A 117 6.01 5.68 -7.72
N PHE A 118 4.99 4.85 -7.86
CA PHE A 118 4.09 4.85 -9.02
C PHE A 118 3.66 6.26 -9.39
N LYS A 119 3.51 7.11 -8.39
CA LYS A 119 3.18 8.52 -8.52
C LYS A 119 4.25 9.29 -9.27
N SER A 120 5.50 9.04 -8.95
CA SER A 120 6.63 9.70 -9.61
C SER A 120 6.76 9.28 -11.06
N GLY A 121 6.52 8.01 -11.39
CA GLY A 121 6.49 7.52 -12.76
C GLY A 121 5.40 8.20 -13.59
N PHE A 122 4.19 8.36 -13.06
CA PHE A 122 3.10 9.09 -13.71
C PHE A 122 3.37 10.60 -13.79
N ALA A 123 4.18 11.16 -12.90
CA ALA A 123 4.65 12.53 -12.98
C ALA A 123 5.79 12.73 -13.98
N GLY A 124 6.19 11.69 -14.73
CA GLY A 124 7.27 11.75 -15.70
C GLY A 124 8.67 11.82 -15.08
N VAL A 125 8.81 11.44 -13.82
CA VAL A 125 10.10 11.39 -13.13
C VAL A 125 10.84 10.11 -13.51
N SER A 126 12.02 10.27 -14.09
CA SER A 126 12.90 9.13 -14.39
C SER A 126 13.55 8.58 -13.12
N PRO A 127 13.71 7.23 -13.00
CA PRO A 127 14.35 6.62 -11.86
C PRO A 127 15.84 7.03 -11.77
N ASN A 128 16.27 7.38 -10.58
CA ASN A 128 17.68 7.67 -10.30
C ASN A 128 18.24 6.65 -9.29
N PHE A 129 18.86 5.59 -9.81
CA PHE A 129 19.41 4.50 -8.99
C PHE A 129 20.63 4.88 -8.14
N ARG A 130 21.16 6.10 -8.29
CA ARG A 130 22.30 6.60 -7.49
C ARG A 130 21.86 7.26 -6.19
N LYS A 131 20.57 7.55 -6.00
CA LYS A 131 20.00 8.15 -4.80
C LYS A 131 19.33 7.10 -3.93
N GLU A 132 19.24 7.38 -2.64
CA GLU A 132 18.47 6.54 -1.69
C GLU A 132 17.00 6.45 -2.09
N ASP A 133 16.41 7.55 -2.51
CA ASP A 133 15.08 7.59 -3.13
C ASP A 133 15.25 7.52 -4.65
N ILE A 134 14.89 6.38 -5.22
CA ILE A 134 15.00 6.09 -6.67
C ILE A 134 14.17 7.09 -7.48
N TYR A 135 13.04 7.50 -6.94
CA TYR A 135 12.16 8.51 -7.52
C TYR A 135 12.02 9.70 -6.56
N TYR A 136 12.56 10.84 -6.93
CA TYR A 136 12.49 12.05 -6.15
C TYR A 136 11.68 13.12 -6.90
N LEU A 137 10.59 13.58 -6.29
CA LEU A 137 9.83 14.73 -6.80
C LEU A 137 10.55 16.01 -6.41
N ASP A 138 10.90 16.82 -7.39
CA ASP A 138 11.38 18.18 -7.14
C ASP A 138 10.25 19.09 -6.61
N ASN A 139 10.60 20.28 -6.15
CA ASN A 139 9.61 21.20 -5.56
C ASN A 139 8.54 21.66 -6.57
N LYS A 140 8.90 21.76 -7.85
CA LYS A 140 7.93 22.12 -8.92
C LYS A 140 6.93 21.00 -9.13
N GLN A 141 7.40 19.75 -9.16
CA GLN A 141 6.56 18.57 -9.31
C GLN A 141 5.64 18.36 -8.10
N LYS A 142 6.15 18.64 -6.88
CA LYS A 142 5.32 18.62 -5.66
C LYS A 142 4.22 19.68 -5.71
N LEU A 143 4.54 20.89 -6.13
CA LEU A 143 3.55 21.96 -6.30
C LEU A 143 2.52 21.63 -7.38
N LEU A 144 2.97 21.06 -8.51
CA LEU A 144 2.07 20.60 -9.57
C LEU A 144 1.13 19.49 -9.07
N LEU A 145 1.63 18.54 -8.32
CA LEU A 145 0.83 17.48 -7.71
C LEU A 145 -0.22 18.05 -6.75
N LEU A 146 0.18 18.97 -5.87
CA LEU A 146 -0.75 19.67 -4.96
C LEU A 146 -1.81 20.46 -5.70
N TYR A 147 -1.44 21.16 -6.77
CA TYR A 147 -2.38 21.88 -7.63
C TYR A 147 -3.43 20.95 -8.22
N TYR A 148 -3.02 19.80 -8.79
CA TYR A 148 -3.97 18.85 -9.36
C TYR A 148 -4.85 18.18 -8.29
N ILE A 149 -4.30 17.90 -7.12
CA ILE A 149 -5.10 17.37 -5.98
C ILE A 149 -6.17 18.39 -5.59
N GLY A 150 -5.79 19.66 -5.38
CA GLY A 150 -6.72 20.72 -5.04
C GLY A 150 -7.79 20.94 -6.12
N LEU A 151 -7.39 20.94 -7.39
CA LEU A 151 -8.32 21.09 -8.51
C LEU A 151 -9.34 19.93 -8.55
N ASN A 152 -8.91 18.70 -8.30
CA ASN A 152 -9.80 17.54 -8.28
C ASN A 152 -10.74 17.55 -7.08
N MET A 153 -10.28 18.02 -5.92
CA MET A 153 -11.13 18.22 -4.74
C MET A 153 -12.25 19.23 -5.02
N LEU A 154 -11.94 20.31 -5.72
CA LEU A 154 -12.93 21.33 -6.10
C LEU A 154 -13.92 20.84 -7.17
N ARG A 155 -13.45 20.09 -8.14
CA ARG A 155 -14.28 19.60 -9.26
C ARG A 155 -15.14 18.38 -8.90
N THR A 156 -14.68 17.59 -7.96
CA THR A 156 -15.35 16.35 -7.54
C THR A 156 -15.26 16.24 -6.02
N PRO A 157 -16.17 16.88 -5.25
CA PRO A 157 -16.14 16.85 -3.79
C PRO A 157 -16.14 15.43 -3.20
N GLU A 158 -16.71 14.46 -3.91
CA GLU A 158 -16.68 13.04 -3.53
C GLU A 158 -15.27 12.42 -3.57
N TYR A 159 -14.31 13.11 -4.16
CA TYR A 159 -12.91 12.75 -4.11
C TYR A 159 -12.33 12.93 -2.69
N ILE A 160 -12.91 13.82 -1.89
CA ILE A 160 -12.59 13.99 -0.48
C ILE A 160 -13.30 12.86 0.27
N ASN A 161 -12.61 11.77 0.47
CA ASN A 161 -13.11 10.61 1.21
C ASN A 161 -12.02 10.09 2.15
N ASP A 162 -12.37 9.21 3.06
CA ASP A 162 -11.48 8.69 4.09
C ASP A 162 -10.18 8.08 3.53
N SER A 163 -10.19 7.64 2.27
CA SER A 163 -8.99 7.11 1.61
C SER A 163 -7.94 8.17 1.27
N ILE A 164 -8.29 9.44 1.35
CA ILE A 164 -7.40 10.58 1.08
C ILE A 164 -7.04 11.30 2.39
N LEU A 165 -7.96 11.30 3.34
CA LEU A 165 -7.81 11.99 4.63
C LEU A 165 -7.03 11.14 5.66
N ASP A 166 -7.07 9.82 5.54
CA ASP A 166 -6.27 8.88 6.34
C ASP A 166 -4.83 8.77 5.77
#